data_91fc3cf4d4ac6bb07450f59b71245fa5
#
_entry.id   91fc3cf4d4ac6bb07450f59b71245fa5
#
_cell.length_a   1.000
_cell.length_b   1.000
_cell.length_c   1.000
_cell.angle_alpha   90.00
_cell.angle_beta   90.00
_cell.angle_gamma   90.00
#
_symmetry.space_group_name_H-M   'P 1'
#
loop_
_entity.id
_entity.type
_entity.pdbx_description
1 polymer ?
#
loop_
_entity_poly.entity_id
_entity_poly.type
_entity_poly.pdbx_seq_one_letter_code
_entity_poly.pdbx_strand_id
1 'polypeptide(L)'
;MKLDGYTRLAAVVANPIKHSISPFIHNSAFEATATNGAYVAWEIEAGDLAETVANIRRYQMFGINLSMPYKEQVIPYLDELSDEARLIGAVNTVVNENGNLIGYNTDGKGFFKSLPSFTISGKKMTLLGAGGAAKSILAQAILDGVSQISVFVRSVSMEKTRPYLDKLQEQTGFKVDLYALEDVPELQARIAESDLLVNATSVGMDGQSSPVPENIVLPEPLLVADIIYQPFETPFLKWARRQGNPVVNGLGMLLYQAAEAFQLWTGKEMPTEEIWQSLTEKYQ
;
A
#
# COMPACT_ATOMS: atom_id res chain seq x y z
N MET A 1 11.52 -16.51 19.37
CA MET A 1 12.61 -16.42 18.36
C MET A 1 13.98 -16.61 18.99
N LYS A 2 14.87 -17.41 18.41
CA LYS A 2 16.24 -17.63 18.91
C LYS A 2 17.22 -17.04 17.87
N LEU A 3 18.08 -16.11 18.31
CA LEU A 3 19.08 -15.45 17.46
C LEU A 3 20.42 -16.18 17.59
N ASP A 4 21.12 -16.37 16.46
CA ASP A 4 22.46 -16.94 16.38
C ASP A 4 23.28 -16.29 15.27
N GLY A 5 24.50 -16.80 15.01
CA GLY A 5 25.40 -16.26 13.98
C GLY A 5 24.92 -16.45 12.54
N TYR A 6 23.87 -17.21 12.30
CA TYR A 6 23.25 -17.45 10.99
C TYR A 6 21.97 -16.63 10.78
N THR A 7 21.54 -15.85 11.76
CA THR A 7 20.33 -15.06 11.67
C THR A 7 20.49 -13.98 10.60
N ARG A 8 19.63 -14.02 9.57
CA ARG A 8 19.59 -12.98 8.53
C ARG A 8 18.65 -11.84 8.94
N LEU A 9 19.03 -10.62 8.59
CA LEU A 9 18.25 -9.44 8.93
C LEU A 9 17.34 -9.01 7.78
N ALA A 10 16.22 -8.42 8.16
CA ALA A 10 15.41 -7.53 7.33
C ALA A 10 15.03 -6.31 8.18
N ALA A 11 14.63 -5.23 7.54
CA ALA A 11 14.25 -4.00 8.25
C ALA A 11 13.18 -3.21 7.50
N VAL A 12 12.47 -2.33 8.20
CA VAL A 12 11.78 -1.20 7.59
C VAL A 12 12.59 0.07 7.83
N VAL A 13 12.72 0.88 6.77
CA VAL A 13 13.49 2.12 6.76
C VAL A 13 12.58 3.28 6.41
N ALA A 14 12.49 4.28 7.28
CA ALA A 14 11.74 5.52 7.05
C ALA A 14 12.16 6.62 8.04
N ASN A 15 11.54 7.79 7.93
CA ASN A 15 11.70 8.87 8.91
C ASN A 15 10.40 9.70 9.00
N PRO A 16 9.63 9.62 10.12
CA PRO A 16 9.85 8.76 11.31
C PRO A 16 9.36 7.31 11.08
N ILE A 17 9.82 6.33 11.91
CA ILE A 17 9.41 4.91 11.77
C ILE A 17 9.17 4.17 13.11
N LYS A 18 9.50 4.76 14.23
CA LYS A 18 9.43 4.09 15.55
C LYS A 18 8.05 3.52 15.92
N HIS A 19 6.99 4.04 15.32
CA HIS A 19 5.61 3.59 15.51
C HIS A 19 5.20 2.41 14.62
N SER A 20 6.11 1.93 13.75
CA SER A 20 5.81 0.87 12.79
C SER A 20 5.47 -0.45 13.47
N ILE A 21 4.44 -1.10 12.97
CA ILE A 21 4.02 -2.44 13.40
C ILE A 21 4.69 -3.54 12.54
N SER A 22 5.37 -3.20 11.45
CA SER A 22 6.03 -4.18 10.58
C SER A 22 6.99 -5.12 11.32
N PRO A 23 7.77 -4.67 12.35
CA PRO A 23 8.60 -5.58 13.14
C PRO A 23 7.80 -6.68 13.85
N PHE A 24 6.61 -6.37 14.36
CA PHE A 24 5.74 -7.38 14.95
C PHE A 24 5.28 -8.40 13.90
N ILE A 25 4.78 -7.94 12.75
CA ILE A 25 4.26 -8.81 11.68
C ILE A 25 5.35 -9.76 11.18
N HIS A 26 6.51 -9.23 10.80
CA HIS A 26 7.58 -10.05 10.20
C HIS A 26 8.26 -10.97 11.21
N ASN A 27 8.48 -10.56 12.47
CA ASN A 27 9.07 -11.43 13.47
C ASN A 27 8.12 -12.56 13.86
N SER A 28 6.80 -12.31 13.93
CA SER A 28 5.82 -13.39 14.10
C SER A 28 5.87 -14.39 12.94
N ALA A 29 6.02 -13.90 11.70
CA ALA A 29 6.14 -14.76 10.54
C ALA A 29 7.45 -15.57 10.54
N PHE A 30 8.60 -14.97 10.89
CA PHE A 30 9.87 -15.69 11.03
C PHE A 30 9.78 -16.80 12.05
N GLU A 31 9.13 -16.55 13.20
CA GLU A 31 8.95 -17.56 14.26
C GLU A 31 8.02 -18.69 13.80
N ALA A 32 6.85 -18.38 13.30
CA ALA A 32 5.84 -19.36 12.85
C ALA A 32 6.34 -20.25 11.71
N THR A 33 7.17 -19.69 10.79
CA THR A 33 7.73 -20.45 9.66
C THR A 33 9.07 -21.13 9.97
N ALA A 34 9.56 -21.05 11.20
CA ALA A 34 10.89 -21.49 11.62
C ALA A 34 12.00 -20.98 10.69
N THR A 35 11.88 -19.74 10.23
CA THR A 35 12.89 -19.06 9.41
C THR A 35 13.84 -18.31 10.34
N ASN A 36 15.16 -18.58 10.23
CA ASN A 36 16.17 -17.90 11.04
C ASN A 36 16.38 -16.47 10.54
N GLY A 37 15.47 -15.57 10.90
CA GLY A 37 15.46 -14.18 10.50
C GLY A 37 15.06 -13.27 11.64
N ALA A 38 15.44 -11.99 11.56
CA ALA A 38 15.02 -10.95 12.47
C ALA A 38 14.69 -9.67 11.70
N TYR A 39 13.63 -8.99 12.15
CA TYR A 39 13.16 -7.76 11.52
C TYR A 39 13.16 -6.59 12.51
N VAL A 40 13.70 -5.47 12.08
CA VAL A 40 13.82 -4.26 12.90
C VAL A 40 13.30 -3.02 12.17
N ALA A 41 13.10 -1.91 12.89
CA ALA A 41 12.79 -0.60 12.32
C ALA A 41 14.01 0.30 12.45
N TRP A 42 14.45 0.91 11.34
CA TRP A 42 15.54 1.86 11.28
C TRP A 42 15.05 3.23 10.86
N GLU A 43 15.21 4.20 11.75
CA GLU A 43 15.02 5.59 11.43
C GLU A 43 16.35 6.17 10.97
N ILE A 44 16.40 6.67 9.75
CA ILE A 44 17.63 7.20 9.14
C ILE A 44 17.39 8.61 8.60
N GLU A 45 18.47 9.38 8.45
CA GLU A 45 18.43 10.63 7.71
C GLU A 45 18.56 10.39 6.19
N ALA A 46 18.13 11.36 5.38
CA ALA A 46 18.14 11.22 3.93
C ALA A 46 19.56 10.97 3.36
N GLY A 47 20.58 11.52 3.98
CA GLY A 47 21.97 11.31 3.59
C GLY A 47 22.50 9.89 3.80
N ASP A 48 21.85 9.08 4.65
CA ASP A 48 22.29 7.75 5.03
C ASP A 48 21.70 6.64 4.14
N LEU A 49 20.77 6.99 3.23
CA LEU A 49 20.04 6.02 2.42
C LEU A 49 20.99 5.18 1.54
N ALA A 50 21.97 5.80 0.89
CA ALA A 50 22.92 5.11 0.03
C ALA A 50 23.72 4.06 0.80
N GLU A 51 24.23 4.41 1.99
CA GLU A 51 24.99 3.49 2.84
C GLU A 51 24.08 2.39 3.41
N THR A 52 22.85 2.72 3.80
CA THR A 52 21.84 1.76 4.27
C THR A 52 21.58 0.70 3.21
N VAL A 53 21.41 1.09 1.94
CA VAL A 53 21.22 0.17 0.82
C VAL A 53 22.49 -0.68 0.56
N ALA A 54 23.67 -0.07 0.60
CA ALA A 54 24.95 -0.81 0.44
C ALA A 54 25.15 -1.88 1.53
N ASN A 55 24.68 -1.62 2.74
CA ASN A 55 24.74 -2.54 3.87
C ASN A 55 23.87 -3.79 3.70
N ILE A 56 22.83 -3.75 2.86
CA ILE A 56 22.05 -4.95 2.51
C ILE A 56 22.95 -6.03 1.92
N ARG A 57 23.83 -5.65 1.00
CA ARG A 57 24.82 -6.54 0.39
C ARG A 57 25.90 -6.97 1.38
N ARG A 58 26.48 -5.97 2.08
CA ARG A 58 27.59 -6.16 3.03
C ARG A 58 27.26 -7.18 4.12
N TYR A 59 26.02 -7.11 4.66
CA TYR A 59 25.58 -7.99 5.75
C TYR A 59 24.69 -9.14 5.28
N GLN A 60 24.61 -9.37 3.97
CA GLN A 60 23.81 -10.45 3.36
C GLN A 60 22.38 -10.51 3.90
N MET A 61 21.76 -9.33 4.09
CA MET A 61 20.40 -9.22 4.58
C MET A 61 19.42 -9.86 3.59
N PHE A 62 18.22 -10.22 4.04
CA PHE A 62 17.11 -10.55 3.13
C PHE A 62 16.78 -9.37 2.21
N GLY A 63 16.71 -8.18 2.78
CA GLY A 63 16.38 -6.94 2.13
C GLY A 63 15.82 -5.94 3.14
N ILE A 64 15.16 -4.90 2.63
CA ILE A 64 14.49 -3.90 3.45
C ILE A 64 13.12 -3.53 2.87
N ASN A 65 12.17 -3.15 3.75
CA ASN A 65 11.04 -2.36 3.34
C ASN A 65 11.37 -0.87 3.45
N LEU A 66 10.71 -0.07 2.64
CA LEU A 66 10.83 1.38 2.62
C LEU A 66 9.47 2.04 2.82
N SER A 67 9.43 3.08 3.66
CA SER A 67 8.29 3.96 3.78
C SER A 67 8.70 5.41 3.48
N MET A 68 7.85 6.38 3.78
CA MET A 68 8.17 7.78 3.50
C MET A 68 9.42 8.23 4.25
N PRO A 69 10.30 9.05 3.62
CA PRO A 69 10.20 9.58 2.25
C PRO A 69 10.93 8.75 1.18
N TYR A 70 11.43 7.54 1.50
CA TYR A 70 12.50 6.85 0.75
C TYR A 70 12.05 5.98 -0.42
N LYS A 71 10.74 5.76 -0.62
CA LYS A 71 10.22 4.85 -1.67
C LYS A 71 10.64 5.21 -3.10
N GLU A 72 10.75 6.51 -3.42
CA GLU A 72 11.22 6.98 -4.72
C GLU A 72 12.75 7.18 -4.73
N GLN A 73 13.30 7.62 -3.59
CA GLN A 73 14.71 7.98 -3.46
C GLN A 73 15.66 6.77 -3.51
N VAL A 74 15.17 5.57 -3.21
CA VAL A 74 15.97 4.34 -3.21
C VAL A 74 16.32 3.84 -4.61
N ILE A 75 15.50 4.17 -5.62
CA ILE A 75 15.59 3.63 -6.98
C ILE A 75 17.00 3.72 -7.59
N PRO A 76 17.75 4.86 -7.49
CA PRO A 76 19.08 4.97 -8.06
C PRO A 76 20.14 4.05 -7.45
N TYR A 77 19.85 3.42 -6.30
CA TYR A 77 20.78 2.53 -5.59
C TYR A 77 20.52 1.04 -5.81
N LEU A 78 19.51 0.71 -6.63
CA LEU A 78 19.09 -0.66 -6.94
C LEU A 78 19.63 -1.08 -8.31
N ASP A 79 19.84 -2.38 -8.47
CA ASP A 79 20.30 -2.95 -9.74
C ASP A 79 19.15 -3.13 -10.72
N GLU A 80 17.98 -3.56 -10.23
CA GLU A 80 16.79 -3.85 -11.03
C GLU A 80 15.50 -3.39 -10.34
N LEU A 81 14.46 -3.24 -11.14
CA LEU A 81 13.09 -2.98 -10.67
C LEU A 81 12.13 -3.99 -11.26
N SER A 82 11.19 -4.46 -10.48
CA SER A 82 10.03 -5.19 -11.00
C SER A 82 9.19 -4.30 -11.92
N ASP A 83 8.36 -4.90 -12.76
CA ASP A 83 7.51 -4.15 -13.68
C ASP A 83 6.53 -3.25 -12.93
N GLU A 84 5.96 -3.71 -11.83
CA GLU A 84 5.08 -2.91 -10.98
C GLU A 84 5.82 -1.73 -10.35
N ALA A 85 7.01 -1.95 -9.79
CA ALA A 85 7.80 -0.87 -9.18
C ALA A 85 8.22 0.18 -10.22
N ARG A 86 8.54 -0.25 -11.45
CA ARG A 86 8.86 0.62 -12.58
C ARG A 86 7.66 1.46 -13.01
N LEU A 87 6.48 0.84 -13.09
CA LEU A 87 5.23 1.50 -13.46
C LEU A 87 4.80 2.54 -12.41
N ILE A 88 4.91 2.18 -11.13
CA ILE A 88 4.56 3.05 -10.01
C ILE A 88 5.59 4.18 -9.84
N GLY A 89 6.86 3.91 -10.16
CA GLY A 89 7.97 4.82 -9.89
C GLY A 89 8.35 4.88 -8.40
N ALA A 90 8.04 3.82 -7.63
CA ALA A 90 8.32 3.74 -6.20
C ALA A 90 8.54 2.29 -5.76
N VAL A 91 9.45 2.08 -4.81
CA VAL A 91 9.82 0.79 -4.22
C VAL A 91 9.46 0.80 -2.74
N ASN A 92 8.69 -0.17 -2.28
CA ASN A 92 8.47 -0.38 -0.85
C ASN A 92 9.20 -1.61 -0.30
N THR A 93 9.76 -2.45 -1.18
CA THR A 93 10.46 -3.69 -0.82
C THR A 93 11.69 -3.88 -1.68
N VAL A 94 12.85 -3.99 -1.06
CA VAL A 94 14.11 -4.38 -1.71
C VAL A 94 14.42 -5.81 -1.35
N VAL A 95 14.75 -6.62 -2.35
CA VAL A 95 15.16 -8.03 -2.19
C VAL A 95 16.64 -8.16 -2.54
N ASN A 96 17.37 -8.88 -1.72
CA ASN A 96 18.77 -9.20 -1.98
C ASN A 96 18.90 -10.63 -2.54
N GLU A 97 19.04 -10.73 -3.84
CA GLU A 97 19.31 -11.98 -4.54
C GLU A 97 20.81 -12.14 -4.78
N ASN A 98 21.51 -12.71 -3.78
CA ASN A 98 22.97 -12.96 -3.87
C ASN A 98 23.81 -11.71 -4.20
N GLY A 99 23.43 -10.56 -3.69
CA GLY A 99 24.11 -9.28 -3.92
C GLY A 99 23.46 -8.42 -5.01
N ASN A 100 22.57 -8.97 -5.84
CA ASN A 100 21.72 -8.20 -6.76
C ASN A 100 20.52 -7.65 -5.99
N LEU A 101 20.33 -6.34 -5.97
CA LEU A 101 19.24 -5.68 -5.25
C LEU A 101 18.10 -5.35 -6.22
N ILE A 102 16.98 -6.02 -6.03
CA ILE A 102 15.79 -5.84 -6.86
C ILE A 102 14.72 -5.10 -6.07
N GLY A 103 14.19 -4.02 -6.66
CA GLY A 103 13.12 -3.23 -6.07
C GLY A 103 11.73 -3.69 -6.51
N TYR A 104 10.87 -3.91 -5.54
CA TYR A 104 9.47 -4.28 -5.72
C TYR A 104 8.53 -3.24 -5.10
N ASN A 105 7.25 -3.28 -5.52
CA ASN A 105 6.20 -2.58 -4.81
C ASN A 105 5.05 -3.54 -4.49
N THR A 106 4.90 -3.87 -3.22
CA THR A 106 3.92 -4.84 -2.73
C THR A 106 2.63 -4.18 -2.21
N ASP A 107 2.55 -2.84 -2.17
CA ASP A 107 1.40 -2.12 -1.59
C ASP A 107 0.11 -2.40 -2.36
N GLY A 108 0.13 -2.34 -3.70
CA GLY A 108 -1.04 -2.57 -4.53
C GLY A 108 -1.56 -4.01 -4.43
N LYS A 109 -0.66 -5.01 -4.53
CA LYS A 109 -1.00 -6.42 -4.33
C LYS A 109 -1.57 -6.67 -2.94
N GLY A 110 -0.95 -6.08 -1.90
CA GLY A 110 -1.43 -6.17 -0.53
C GLY A 110 -2.83 -5.59 -0.36
N PHE A 111 -3.12 -4.45 -1.00
CA PHE A 111 -4.44 -3.85 -0.98
C PHE A 111 -5.49 -4.79 -1.59
N PHE A 112 -5.32 -5.26 -2.81
CA PHE A 112 -6.33 -6.11 -3.46
C PHE A 112 -6.50 -7.47 -2.78
N LYS A 113 -5.43 -8.06 -2.23
CA LYS A 113 -5.52 -9.27 -1.40
C LYS A 113 -6.30 -9.06 -0.09
N SER A 114 -6.38 -7.83 0.41
CA SER A 114 -7.13 -7.51 1.61
C SER A 114 -8.64 -7.40 1.40
N LEU A 115 -9.10 -7.34 0.15
CA LEU A 115 -10.52 -7.18 -0.19
C LEU A 115 -11.22 -8.55 -0.22
N PRO A 116 -12.14 -8.84 0.71
CA PRO A 116 -12.76 -10.14 0.81
C PRO A 116 -13.66 -10.42 -0.40
N SER A 117 -13.41 -11.54 -1.09
CA SER A 117 -14.23 -12.00 -2.22
C SER A 117 -14.43 -10.97 -3.34
N PHE A 118 -13.49 -10.03 -3.50
CA PHE A 118 -13.53 -9.00 -4.52
C PHE A 118 -12.38 -9.15 -5.52
N THR A 119 -12.71 -9.09 -6.79
CA THR A 119 -11.74 -9.06 -7.90
C THR A 119 -11.98 -7.82 -8.73
N ILE A 120 -10.92 -7.03 -9.00
CA ILE A 120 -11.01 -5.77 -9.72
C ILE A 120 -11.17 -5.93 -11.24
N SER A 121 -10.82 -7.09 -11.79
CA SER A 121 -10.90 -7.35 -13.24
C SER A 121 -12.29 -7.07 -13.80
N GLY A 122 -12.38 -6.24 -14.82
CA GLY A 122 -13.62 -5.81 -15.46
C GLY A 122 -14.49 -4.83 -14.63
N LYS A 123 -14.05 -4.45 -13.43
CA LYS A 123 -14.77 -3.58 -12.50
C LYS A 123 -14.41 -2.11 -12.69
N LYS A 124 -15.24 -1.22 -12.12
CA LYS A 124 -15.00 0.22 -12.08
C LYS A 124 -14.61 0.67 -10.69
N MET A 125 -13.61 1.55 -10.60
CA MET A 125 -13.09 2.04 -9.34
C MET A 125 -13.10 3.58 -9.28
N THR A 126 -13.58 4.12 -8.16
CA THR A 126 -13.35 5.52 -7.77
C THR A 126 -12.29 5.57 -6.68
N LEU A 127 -11.20 6.30 -6.92
CA LEU A 127 -10.04 6.43 -6.04
C LEU A 127 -9.88 7.87 -5.56
N LEU A 128 -9.91 8.08 -4.26
CA LEU A 128 -9.69 9.39 -3.64
C LEU A 128 -8.21 9.51 -3.26
N GLY A 129 -7.52 10.49 -3.86
CA GLY A 129 -6.09 10.75 -3.64
C GLY A 129 -5.18 10.25 -4.76
N ALA A 130 -3.94 10.78 -4.77
CA ALA A 130 -2.87 10.43 -5.73
C ALA A 130 -1.49 10.37 -5.06
N GLY A 131 -1.44 10.04 -3.76
CA GLY A 131 -0.20 9.80 -3.02
C GLY A 131 0.46 8.46 -3.35
N GLY A 132 1.52 8.10 -2.65
CA GLY A 132 2.27 6.86 -2.92
C GLY A 132 1.42 5.59 -2.88
N ALA A 133 0.57 5.42 -1.86
CA ALA A 133 -0.34 4.28 -1.77
C ALA A 133 -1.39 4.28 -2.89
N ALA A 134 -1.96 5.47 -3.21
CA ALA A 134 -2.90 5.62 -4.32
C ALA A 134 -2.27 5.20 -5.67
N LYS A 135 -1.02 5.61 -5.93
CA LYS A 135 -0.27 5.21 -7.14
C LYS A 135 -0.09 3.69 -7.22
N SER A 136 0.20 3.03 -6.08
CA SER A 136 0.36 1.57 -6.02
C SER A 136 -0.95 0.84 -6.29
N ILE A 137 -2.06 1.30 -5.70
CA ILE A 137 -3.40 0.75 -5.93
C ILE A 137 -3.82 0.96 -7.39
N LEU A 138 -3.60 2.15 -7.92
CA LEU A 138 -3.91 2.51 -9.30
C LEU A 138 -3.18 1.62 -10.32
N ALA A 139 -1.86 1.51 -10.18
CA ALA A 139 -1.06 0.68 -11.07
C ALA A 139 -1.45 -0.80 -10.99
N GLN A 140 -1.65 -1.33 -9.78
CA GLN A 140 -2.08 -2.73 -9.62
C GLN A 140 -3.48 -2.97 -10.18
N ALA A 141 -4.43 -2.04 -10.00
CA ALA A 141 -5.76 -2.16 -10.61
C ALA A 141 -5.69 -2.28 -12.14
N ILE A 142 -4.82 -1.49 -12.78
CA ILE A 142 -4.60 -1.56 -14.24
C ILE A 142 -4.01 -2.91 -14.65
N LEU A 143 -2.99 -3.38 -13.93
CA LEU A 143 -2.37 -4.69 -14.18
C LEU A 143 -3.35 -5.86 -14.00
N ASP A 144 -4.29 -5.73 -13.06
CA ASP A 144 -5.30 -6.74 -12.77
C ASP A 144 -6.55 -6.60 -13.66
N GLY A 145 -6.55 -5.68 -14.65
CA GLY A 145 -7.59 -5.60 -15.68
C GLY A 145 -8.84 -4.84 -15.26
N VAL A 146 -8.73 -3.80 -14.46
CA VAL A 146 -9.83 -2.86 -14.18
C VAL A 146 -10.41 -2.30 -15.48
N SER A 147 -11.72 -2.05 -15.54
CA SER A 147 -12.35 -1.51 -16.76
C SER A 147 -12.35 0.02 -16.82
N GLN A 148 -12.45 0.69 -15.67
CA GLN A 148 -12.46 2.14 -15.56
C GLN A 148 -11.95 2.60 -14.21
N ILE A 149 -11.19 3.70 -14.20
CA ILE A 149 -10.74 4.35 -12.97
C ILE A 149 -11.03 5.85 -13.03
N SER A 150 -11.70 6.35 -12.00
CA SER A 150 -11.91 7.78 -11.75
C SER A 150 -11.10 8.19 -10.52
N VAL A 151 -10.10 9.04 -10.71
CA VAL A 151 -9.25 9.57 -9.63
C VAL A 151 -9.73 10.95 -9.23
N PHE A 152 -9.98 11.14 -7.94
CA PHE A 152 -10.36 12.43 -7.37
C PHE A 152 -9.26 12.98 -6.48
N VAL A 153 -8.82 14.20 -6.77
CA VAL A 153 -7.83 14.94 -5.97
C VAL A 153 -8.32 16.36 -5.73
N ARG A 154 -7.79 17.02 -4.72
CA ARG A 154 -8.07 18.46 -4.53
C ARG A 154 -7.66 19.24 -5.78
N SER A 155 -8.43 20.26 -6.17
CA SER A 155 -8.19 21.08 -7.36
C SER A 155 -6.74 21.56 -7.46
N VAL A 156 -6.16 21.99 -6.34
CA VAL A 156 -4.75 22.43 -6.25
C VAL A 156 -3.72 21.34 -6.52
N SER A 157 -4.13 20.08 -6.52
CA SER A 157 -3.25 18.92 -6.76
C SER A 157 -3.35 18.37 -8.18
N MET A 158 -4.29 18.85 -8.98
CA MET A 158 -4.54 18.29 -10.33
C MET A 158 -3.34 18.46 -11.26
N GLU A 159 -2.75 19.65 -11.32
CA GLU A 159 -1.58 19.92 -12.17
C GLU A 159 -0.39 19.02 -11.80
N LYS A 160 -0.18 18.76 -10.52
CA LYS A 160 0.88 17.86 -10.03
C LYS A 160 0.59 16.39 -10.34
N THR A 161 -0.68 16.01 -10.37
CA THR A 161 -1.11 14.60 -10.56
C THR A 161 -1.08 14.20 -12.03
N ARG A 162 -1.48 15.10 -12.93
CA ARG A 162 -1.64 14.84 -14.38
C ARG A 162 -0.41 14.20 -15.02
N PRO A 163 0.83 14.71 -14.85
CA PRO A 163 2.01 14.11 -15.50
C PRO A 163 2.24 12.65 -15.15
N TYR A 164 1.90 12.23 -13.93
CA TYR A 164 1.97 10.83 -13.55
C TYR A 164 0.93 9.97 -14.30
N LEU A 165 -0.30 10.45 -14.40
CA LEU A 165 -1.37 9.74 -15.12
C LEU A 165 -1.12 9.67 -16.63
N ASP A 166 -0.59 10.73 -17.22
CA ASP A 166 -0.21 10.76 -18.63
C ASP A 166 0.90 9.73 -18.93
N LYS A 167 1.94 9.68 -18.08
CA LYS A 167 2.99 8.67 -18.16
C LYS A 167 2.44 7.24 -18.00
N LEU A 168 1.52 7.04 -17.06
CA LEU A 168 0.88 5.75 -16.83
C LEU A 168 0.08 5.31 -18.07
N GLN A 169 -0.65 6.23 -18.68
CA GLN A 169 -1.37 5.99 -19.94
C GLN A 169 -0.42 5.65 -21.09
N GLU A 170 0.70 6.37 -21.22
CA GLU A 170 1.72 6.08 -22.25
C GLU A 170 2.31 4.65 -22.06
N GLN A 171 2.54 4.23 -20.84
CA GLN A 171 3.14 2.92 -20.54
C GLN A 171 2.16 1.74 -20.64
N THR A 172 0.88 1.95 -20.36
CA THR A 172 -0.11 0.87 -20.25
C THR A 172 -1.20 0.91 -21.32
N GLY A 173 -1.36 2.04 -22.02
CA GLY A 173 -2.50 2.30 -22.89
C GLY A 173 -3.81 2.56 -22.13
N PHE A 174 -3.82 2.48 -20.81
CA PHE A 174 -5.02 2.66 -20.00
C PHE A 174 -5.23 4.13 -19.63
N LYS A 175 -6.40 4.67 -19.98
CA LYS A 175 -6.76 6.04 -19.63
C LYS A 175 -7.38 6.10 -18.24
N VAL A 176 -6.83 6.96 -17.39
CA VAL A 176 -7.38 7.29 -16.06
C VAL A 176 -8.04 8.66 -16.13
N ASP A 177 -9.29 8.74 -15.69
CA ASP A 177 -10.00 10.01 -15.61
C ASP A 177 -9.67 10.74 -14.30
N LEU A 178 -9.30 12.03 -14.40
CA LEU A 178 -8.90 12.87 -13.27
C LEU A 178 -9.90 13.99 -13.03
N TYR A 179 -10.41 14.08 -11.82
CA TYR A 179 -11.43 15.04 -11.40
C TYR A 179 -11.01 15.80 -10.13
N ALA A 180 -11.61 16.98 -9.95
CA ALA A 180 -11.49 17.73 -8.71
C ALA A 180 -12.42 17.14 -7.65
N LEU A 181 -11.90 16.95 -6.42
CA LEU A 181 -12.68 16.41 -5.31
C LEU A 181 -13.82 17.36 -4.89
N GLU A 182 -13.66 18.64 -5.17
CA GLU A 182 -14.65 19.69 -4.92
C GLU A 182 -15.83 19.66 -5.90
N ASP A 183 -15.72 18.94 -7.01
CA ASP A 183 -16.82 18.69 -7.95
C ASP A 183 -17.73 17.58 -7.44
N VAL A 184 -18.58 17.94 -6.46
CA VAL A 184 -19.47 17.00 -5.78
C VAL A 184 -20.46 16.32 -6.73
N PRO A 185 -21.07 17.00 -7.73
CA PRO A 185 -21.90 16.34 -8.72
C PRO A 185 -21.18 15.25 -9.51
N GLU A 186 -19.95 15.52 -9.99
CA GLU A 186 -19.14 14.53 -10.73
C GLU A 186 -18.71 13.39 -9.80
N LEU A 187 -18.32 13.69 -8.55
CA LEU A 187 -17.99 12.67 -7.56
C LEU A 187 -19.18 11.72 -7.32
N GLN A 188 -20.38 12.26 -7.14
CA GLN A 188 -21.61 11.45 -6.99
C GLN A 188 -21.85 10.56 -8.23
N ALA A 189 -21.67 11.12 -9.44
CA ALA A 189 -21.90 10.38 -10.68
C ALA A 189 -20.90 9.22 -10.83
N ARG A 190 -19.60 9.43 -10.55
CA ARG A 190 -18.58 8.37 -10.66
C ARG A 190 -18.75 7.31 -9.58
N ILE A 191 -19.07 7.70 -8.34
CA ILE A 191 -19.36 6.74 -7.26
C ILE A 191 -20.58 5.87 -7.61
N ALA A 192 -21.62 6.46 -8.19
CA ALA A 192 -22.83 5.72 -8.57
C ALA A 192 -22.58 4.64 -9.63
N GLU A 193 -21.51 4.74 -10.42
CA GLU A 193 -21.12 3.76 -11.45
C GLU A 193 -20.04 2.77 -10.96
N SER A 194 -19.50 2.97 -9.76
CA SER A 194 -18.35 2.20 -9.27
C SER A 194 -18.75 0.90 -8.57
N ASP A 195 -17.89 -0.10 -8.66
CA ASP A 195 -17.93 -1.34 -7.87
C ASP A 195 -17.06 -1.22 -6.60
N LEU A 196 -16.06 -0.31 -6.63
CA LEU A 196 -15.12 -0.08 -5.53
C LEU A 196 -14.88 1.42 -5.35
N LEU A 197 -15.05 1.92 -4.12
CA LEU A 197 -14.68 3.27 -3.70
C LEU A 197 -13.53 3.18 -2.68
N VAL A 198 -12.41 3.86 -2.96
CA VAL A 198 -11.21 3.77 -2.11
C VAL A 198 -10.81 5.16 -1.60
N ASN A 199 -10.70 5.31 -0.29
CA ASN A 199 -9.96 6.43 0.29
C ASN A 199 -8.48 6.06 0.39
N ALA A 200 -7.65 6.69 -0.43
CA ALA A 200 -6.19 6.58 -0.40
C ALA A 200 -5.53 7.92 0.01
N THR A 201 -6.24 8.73 0.77
CA THR A 201 -5.75 9.96 1.41
C THR A 201 -5.46 9.73 2.89
N SER A 202 -4.90 10.76 3.56
CA SER A 202 -4.77 10.79 5.03
C SER A 202 -6.01 11.36 5.74
N VAL A 203 -7.05 11.76 5.00
CA VAL A 203 -8.27 12.33 5.59
C VAL A 203 -9.05 11.23 6.30
N GLY A 204 -9.27 11.41 7.59
CA GLY A 204 -9.89 10.42 8.49
C GLY A 204 -8.93 9.84 9.53
N MET A 205 -7.60 10.05 9.41
CA MET A 205 -6.62 9.65 10.44
C MET A 205 -6.82 10.40 11.77
N ASP A 206 -7.44 11.57 11.74
CA ASP A 206 -7.82 12.36 12.92
C ASP A 206 -9.07 11.81 13.65
N GLY A 207 -9.71 10.79 13.07
CA GLY A 207 -10.96 10.20 13.60
C GLY A 207 -12.19 11.08 13.48
N GLN A 208 -12.12 12.22 12.79
CA GLN A 208 -13.19 13.22 12.69
C GLN A 208 -13.54 13.61 11.26
N SER A 209 -12.53 13.77 10.41
CA SER A 209 -12.67 14.23 9.02
C SER A 209 -13.11 13.09 8.09
N SER A 210 -13.90 13.45 7.05
CA SER A 210 -14.27 12.55 5.95
C SER A 210 -13.74 13.09 4.62
N PRO A 211 -13.22 12.22 3.71
CA PRO A 211 -12.77 12.66 2.40
C PRO A 211 -13.91 13.02 1.44
N VAL A 212 -15.15 12.67 1.77
CA VAL A 212 -16.34 12.94 0.96
C VAL A 212 -17.42 13.61 1.79
N PRO A 213 -18.29 14.44 1.17
CA PRO A 213 -19.46 15.00 1.83
C PRO A 213 -20.48 13.92 2.25
N GLU A 214 -21.14 14.12 3.40
CA GLU A 214 -22.11 13.15 3.93
C GLU A 214 -23.40 13.00 3.09
N ASN A 215 -23.70 13.97 2.22
CA ASN A 215 -24.88 13.96 1.36
C ASN A 215 -24.72 13.12 0.07
N ILE A 216 -23.55 12.54 -0.17
CA ILE A 216 -23.35 11.58 -1.26
C ILE A 216 -24.09 10.27 -0.94
N VAL A 217 -24.84 9.78 -1.93
CA VAL A 217 -25.59 8.53 -1.85
C VAL A 217 -24.80 7.42 -2.51
N LEU A 218 -24.55 6.34 -1.78
CA LEU A 218 -23.84 5.19 -2.29
C LEU A 218 -24.80 4.21 -3.01
N PRO A 219 -24.40 3.65 -4.16
CA PRO A 219 -25.15 2.57 -4.79
C PRO A 219 -25.00 1.26 -4.00
N GLU A 220 -25.93 0.33 -4.22
CA GLU A 220 -25.81 -1.06 -3.74
C GLU A 220 -25.73 -2.03 -4.93
N PRO A 221 -24.76 -2.97 -4.95
CA PRO A 221 -23.67 -3.15 -3.99
C PRO A 221 -22.42 -2.31 -4.38
N LEU A 222 -21.83 -1.58 -3.43
CA LEU A 222 -20.53 -0.91 -3.59
C LEU A 222 -19.61 -1.34 -2.44
N LEU A 223 -18.41 -1.83 -2.75
CA LEU A 223 -17.39 -2.05 -1.73
C LEU A 223 -16.68 -0.73 -1.41
N VAL A 224 -16.58 -0.37 -0.14
CA VAL A 224 -15.90 0.85 0.30
C VAL A 224 -14.66 0.49 1.11
N ALA A 225 -13.49 0.94 0.67
CA ALA A 225 -12.22 0.66 1.30
C ALA A 225 -11.51 1.94 1.75
N ASP A 226 -10.83 1.87 2.87
CA ASP A 226 -9.97 2.93 3.40
C ASP A 226 -8.57 2.35 3.67
N ILE A 227 -7.50 3.01 3.22
CA ILE A 227 -6.14 2.56 3.53
C ILE A 227 -5.71 2.90 4.97
N ILE A 228 -6.51 3.69 5.68
CA ILE A 228 -6.28 4.02 7.09
C ILE A 228 -6.66 2.82 7.95
N TYR A 229 -5.77 2.44 8.88
CA TYR A 229 -6.02 1.37 9.84
C TYR A 229 -6.11 1.88 11.28
N GLN A 230 -5.77 3.13 11.52
CA GLN A 230 -5.90 3.79 12.82
C GLN A 230 -6.42 5.23 12.65
N PRO A 231 -7.65 5.51 13.11
CA PRO A 231 -8.56 4.64 13.85
C PRO A 231 -9.02 3.41 13.03
N PHE A 232 -9.38 2.32 13.71
CA PHE A 232 -9.84 1.07 13.07
C PHE A 232 -11.06 1.28 12.18
N GLU A 233 -11.96 2.16 12.56
CA GLU A 233 -13.10 2.57 11.76
C GLU A 233 -13.14 4.10 11.63
N THR A 234 -12.77 4.61 10.45
CA THR A 234 -12.77 6.03 10.13
C THR A 234 -14.20 6.59 9.98
N PRO A 235 -14.41 7.92 10.05
CA PRO A 235 -15.68 8.53 9.73
C PRO A 235 -16.22 8.15 8.34
N PHE A 236 -15.32 7.98 7.36
CA PHE A 236 -15.64 7.53 6.01
C PHE A 236 -16.23 6.11 5.99
N LEU A 237 -15.63 5.16 6.69
CA LEU A 237 -16.15 3.79 6.77
C LEU A 237 -17.45 3.72 7.57
N LYS A 238 -17.57 4.50 8.67
CA LYS A 238 -18.82 4.62 9.43
C LYS A 238 -19.97 5.16 8.58
N TRP A 239 -19.68 6.17 7.75
CA TRP A 239 -20.64 6.76 6.82
C TRP A 239 -21.11 5.74 5.77
N ALA A 240 -20.20 4.97 5.17
CA ALA A 240 -20.54 3.95 4.19
C ALA A 240 -21.35 2.79 4.80
N ARG A 241 -20.97 2.33 6.00
CA ARG A 241 -21.70 1.28 6.73
C ARG A 241 -23.12 1.70 7.08
N ARG A 242 -23.34 2.97 7.45
CA ARG A 242 -24.71 3.50 7.72
C ARG A 242 -25.60 3.46 6.48
N GLN A 243 -25.04 3.45 5.28
CA GLN A 243 -25.76 3.31 4.01
C GLN A 243 -25.91 1.85 3.54
N GLY A 244 -25.51 0.86 4.37
CA GLY A 244 -25.65 -0.56 4.05
C GLY A 244 -24.49 -1.16 3.24
N ASN A 245 -23.44 -0.41 2.91
CA ASN A 245 -22.35 -0.87 2.08
C ASN A 245 -21.29 -1.66 2.88
N PRO A 246 -20.71 -2.72 2.31
CA PRO A 246 -19.58 -3.43 2.90
C PRO A 246 -18.35 -2.52 2.97
N VAL A 247 -17.61 -2.60 4.08
CA VAL A 247 -16.44 -1.74 4.33
C VAL A 247 -15.21 -2.55 4.69
N VAL A 248 -14.04 -2.06 4.26
CA VAL A 248 -12.71 -2.64 4.55
C VAL A 248 -11.78 -1.52 4.99
N ASN A 249 -11.05 -1.73 6.11
CA ASN A 249 -10.03 -0.80 6.57
C ASN A 249 -8.61 -1.18 6.08
N GLY A 250 -7.62 -0.32 6.36
CA GLY A 250 -6.25 -0.48 5.87
C GLY A 250 -5.41 -1.56 6.55
N LEU A 251 -5.90 -2.20 7.63
CA LEU A 251 -5.11 -3.19 8.37
C LEU A 251 -4.78 -4.41 7.50
N GLY A 252 -5.73 -4.84 6.65
CA GLY A 252 -5.50 -5.92 5.70
C GLY A 252 -4.41 -5.57 4.68
N MET A 253 -4.44 -4.37 4.10
CA MET A 253 -3.39 -3.91 3.19
C MET A 253 -2.00 -3.95 3.87
N LEU A 254 -1.91 -3.50 5.13
CA LEU A 254 -0.67 -3.53 5.90
C LEU A 254 -0.14 -4.95 6.11
N LEU A 255 -1.01 -5.92 6.39
CA LEU A 255 -0.62 -7.32 6.57
C LEU A 255 -0.21 -7.96 5.24
N TYR A 256 -1.04 -7.85 4.21
CA TYR A 256 -0.79 -8.56 2.95
C TYR A 256 0.38 -7.99 2.16
N GLN A 257 0.69 -6.67 2.24
CA GLN A 257 1.92 -6.14 1.64
C GLN A 257 3.17 -6.70 2.34
N ALA A 258 3.10 -6.93 3.65
CA ALA A 258 4.18 -7.56 4.40
C ALA A 258 4.30 -9.06 4.05
N ALA A 259 3.18 -9.74 3.82
CA ALA A 259 3.19 -11.14 3.38
C ALA A 259 3.84 -11.31 2.00
N GLU A 260 3.55 -10.41 1.05
CA GLU A 260 4.25 -10.38 -0.25
C GLU A 260 5.76 -10.18 -0.08
N ALA A 261 6.18 -9.20 0.73
CA ALA A 261 7.59 -8.94 0.99
C ALA A 261 8.27 -10.16 1.66
N PHE A 262 7.61 -10.79 2.62
CA PHE A 262 8.12 -11.98 3.30
C PHE A 262 8.33 -13.15 2.34
N GLN A 263 7.37 -13.38 1.44
CA GLN A 263 7.46 -14.43 0.43
C GLN A 263 8.61 -14.17 -0.56
N LEU A 264 8.80 -12.92 -0.99
CA LEU A 264 9.93 -12.53 -1.84
C LEU A 264 11.29 -12.79 -1.16
N TRP A 265 11.39 -12.54 0.15
CA TRP A 265 12.65 -12.72 0.89
C TRP A 265 12.96 -14.18 1.23
N THR A 266 11.96 -14.99 1.50
CA THR A 266 12.12 -16.30 2.12
C THR A 266 11.68 -17.47 1.24
N GLY A 267 10.89 -17.19 0.21
CA GLY A 267 10.20 -18.20 -0.60
C GLY A 267 9.05 -18.92 0.13
N LYS A 268 8.72 -18.50 1.38
CA LYS A 268 7.69 -19.11 2.21
C LYS A 268 6.47 -18.21 2.32
N GLU A 269 5.28 -18.80 2.45
CA GLU A 269 4.07 -18.07 2.76
C GLU A 269 4.06 -17.59 4.22
N MET A 270 3.59 -16.37 4.43
CA MET A 270 3.35 -15.82 5.77
C MET A 270 2.03 -16.40 6.33
N PRO A 271 1.98 -16.85 7.59
CA PRO A 271 0.76 -17.34 8.24
C PRO A 271 -0.17 -16.15 8.59
N THR A 272 -0.81 -15.58 7.59
CA THR A 272 -1.56 -14.33 7.70
C THR A 272 -2.77 -14.43 8.62
N GLU A 273 -3.43 -15.60 8.73
CA GLU A 273 -4.59 -15.79 9.61
C GLU A 273 -4.23 -15.63 11.11
N GLU A 274 -3.14 -16.25 11.55
CA GLU A 274 -2.67 -16.16 12.94
C GLU A 274 -2.23 -14.73 13.28
N ILE A 275 -1.50 -14.09 12.35
CA ILE A 275 -1.03 -12.72 12.55
C ILE A 275 -2.21 -11.74 12.52
N TRP A 276 -3.21 -11.97 11.67
CA TRP A 276 -4.43 -11.16 11.62
C TRP A 276 -5.19 -11.14 12.95
N GLN A 277 -5.36 -12.31 13.58
CA GLN A 277 -6.00 -12.39 14.89
C GLN A 277 -5.28 -11.52 15.93
N SER A 278 -3.96 -11.62 16.00
CA SER A 278 -3.14 -10.83 16.93
C SER A 278 -3.18 -9.31 16.62
N LEU A 279 -3.30 -8.94 15.33
CA LEU A 279 -3.42 -7.54 14.91
C LEU A 279 -4.78 -6.97 15.29
N THR A 280 -5.86 -7.71 15.04
CA THR A 280 -7.22 -7.25 15.33
C THR A 280 -7.44 -7.07 16.84
N GLU A 281 -6.94 -7.97 17.67
CA GLU A 281 -6.97 -7.82 19.14
C GLU A 281 -6.27 -6.54 19.63
N LYS A 282 -5.25 -6.09 18.91
CA LYS A 282 -4.50 -4.88 19.26
C LYS A 282 -5.16 -3.58 18.83
N TYR A 283 -5.95 -3.59 17.74
CA TYR A 283 -6.49 -2.38 17.09
C TYR A 283 -8.01 -2.24 17.18
N GLN A 284 -8.74 -3.26 17.60
CA GLN A 284 -10.16 -3.18 17.98
C GLN A 284 -10.31 -2.67 19.40
#